data_789d4558d1224dbe23a07c783188b32e
#
_entry.id   789d4558d1224dbe23a07c783188b32e
#
_cell.length_a   1.000
_cell.length_b   1.000
_cell.length_c   1.000
_cell.angle_alpha   90.00
_cell.angle_beta   90.00
_cell.angle_gamma   90.00
#
_symmetry.space_group_name_H-M   'P 1'
#
loop_
_entity.id
_entity.type
_entity.pdbx_description
1 polymer ?
#
loop_
_entity_poly.entity_id
_entity_poly.type
_entity_poly.pdbx_seq_one_letter_code
_entity_poly.pdbx_strand_id
1 'polypeptide(L)'
;RIRSRGLGDVYKRQLHRSIPLVLFIIGALLTILNLGYWQEMLETFVLVFAATTISVLIGVPVGVMAAHRPWLYTLLRPILDLMQTVPTFVYLIPTLVLFGLGIVPGLISTIIFAIAAPIRLTYLGITKVPEELIEAGQAFGASKMKLLFKVELPAALPSIMAGITQCIMLSLSMVV
;
A
#
# COMPACT_ATOMS: atom_id res chain seq x y z
N ARG A 1 11.90 -18.80 -35.08
CA ARG A 1 10.56 -18.38 -35.63
C ARG A 1 9.35 -18.65 -34.70
N ILE A 2 9.52 -19.37 -33.60
CA ILE A 2 8.39 -19.71 -32.66
C ILE A 2 8.17 -18.64 -31.57
N ARG A 3 9.19 -17.83 -31.29
CA ARG A 3 9.14 -16.86 -30.16
C ARG A 3 8.35 -15.57 -30.46
N SER A 4 8.14 -15.23 -31.72
CA SER A 4 7.44 -13.97 -32.11
C SER A 4 5.91 -14.11 -32.18
N ARG A 5 5.38 -15.31 -32.37
CA ARG A 5 3.92 -15.54 -32.37
C ARG A 5 3.28 -15.42 -31.00
N GLY A 6 3.97 -15.88 -29.95
CA GLY A 6 3.45 -15.84 -28.57
C GLY A 6 3.32 -14.42 -27.98
N LEU A 7 4.21 -13.50 -28.34
CA LEU A 7 4.15 -12.11 -27.84
C LEU A 7 2.97 -11.35 -28.44
N GLY A 8 2.71 -11.50 -29.74
CA GLY A 8 1.56 -10.84 -30.41
C GLY A 8 0.20 -11.31 -29.86
N ASP A 9 0.09 -12.60 -29.51
CA ASP A 9 -1.16 -13.16 -28.96
C ASP A 9 -1.38 -12.74 -27.50
N VAL A 10 -0.31 -12.56 -26.72
CA VAL A 10 -0.36 -12.02 -25.35
C VAL A 10 -0.80 -10.55 -25.38
N TYR A 11 -0.22 -9.73 -26.25
CA TYR A 11 -0.63 -8.33 -26.42
C TYR A 11 -2.07 -8.20 -26.92
N LYS A 12 -2.53 -9.01 -27.87
CA LYS A 12 -3.92 -9.02 -28.33
C LYS A 12 -4.88 -9.43 -27.23
N ARG A 13 -4.55 -10.46 -26.44
CA ARG A 13 -5.36 -10.88 -25.27
C ARG A 13 -5.43 -9.80 -24.20
N GLN A 14 -4.32 -9.15 -23.92
CA GLN A 14 -4.25 -8.06 -22.94
C GLN A 14 -5.07 -6.85 -23.39
N LEU A 15 -4.98 -6.46 -24.66
CA LEU A 15 -5.76 -5.37 -25.24
C LEU A 15 -7.27 -5.69 -25.24
N HIS A 16 -7.63 -6.92 -25.60
CA HIS A 16 -9.06 -7.36 -25.64
C HIS A 16 -9.67 -7.47 -24.22
N ARG A 17 -8.85 -7.74 -23.22
CA ARG A 17 -9.27 -7.81 -21.80
C ARG A 17 -9.40 -6.43 -21.15
N SER A 18 -8.73 -5.42 -21.67
CA SER A 18 -8.78 -4.05 -21.16
C SER A 18 -9.97 -3.24 -21.70
N ILE A 19 -10.48 -3.54 -22.90
CA ILE A 19 -11.62 -2.83 -23.49
C ILE A 19 -12.88 -2.90 -22.61
N PRO A 20 -13.36 -4.07 -22.15
CA PRO A 20 -14.53 -4.13 -21.28
C PRO A 20 -14.29 -3.43 -19.93
N LEU A 21 -13.06 -3.46 -19.40
CA LEU A 21 -12.71 -2.73 -18.18
C LEU A 21 -12.80 -1.21 -18.40
N VAL A 22 -12.27 -0.72 -19.52
CA VAL A 22 -12.34 0.71 -19.88
C VAL A 22 -13.78 1.16 -20.07
N LEU A 23 -14.59 0.37 -20.78
CA LEU A 23 -16.01 0.66 -20.96
C LEU A 23 -16.77 0.67 -19.63
N PHE A 24 -16.44 -0.27 -18.73
CA PHE A 24 -17.01 -0.29 -17.39
C PHE A 24 -16.63 0.95 -16.57
N ILE A 25 -15.36 1.37 -16.61
CA ILE A 25 -14.89 2.58 -15.90
C ILE A 25 -15.60 3.82 -16.46
N ILE A 26 -15.68 3.97 -17.79
CA ILE A 26 -16.38 5.09 -18.44
C ILE A 26 -17.85 5.10 -18.04
N GLY A 27 -18.53 3.94 -18.10
CA GLY A 27 -19.93 3.81 -17.71
C GLY A 27 -20.16 4.17 -16.24
N ALA A 28 -19.28 3.71 -15.33
CA ALA A 28 -19.33 4.04 -13.90
C ALA A 28 -19.14 5.55 -13.67
N LEU A 29 -18.16 6.18 -14.33
CA LEU A 29 -17.94 7.62 -14.21
C LEU A 29 -19.12 8.44 -14.74
N LEU A 30 -19.69 8.05 -15.88
CA LEU A 30 -20.89 8.69 -16.43
C LEU A 30 -22.09 8.54 -15.48
N THR A 31 -22.24 7.40 -14.84
CA THR A 31 -23.30 7.18 -13.83
C THR A 31 -23.13 8.09 -12.63
N ILE A 32 -21.89 8.23 -12.10
CA ILE A 32 -21.57 9.14 -10.99
C ILE A 32 -21.90 10.59 -11.37
N LEU A 33 -21.52 11.00 -12.59
CA LEU A 33 -21.83 12.33 -13.12
C LEU A 33 -23.35 12.57 -13.22
N ASN A 34 -24.08 11.59 -13.72
CA ASN A 34 -25.54 11.69 -13.90
C ASN A 34 -26.29 11.74 -12.56
N LEU A 35 -25.79 11.01 -11.55
CA LEU A 35 -26.34 11.02 -10.19
C LEU A 35 -25.96 12.28 -9.38
N GLY A 36 -25.05 13.11 -9.88
CA GLY A 36 -24.60 14.34 -9.21
C GLY A 36 -23.58 14.12 -8.11
N TYR A 37 -23.02 12.89 -7.94
CA TYR A 37 -22.05 12.54 -6.90
C TYR A 37 -20.59 12.81 -7.31
N TRP A 38 -20.36 13.74 -8.21
CA TRP A 38 -19.02 14.07 -8.68
C TRP A 38 -18.14 14.66 -7.59
N GLN A 39 -18.71 15.57 -6.78
CA GLN A 39 -17.98 16.24 -5.70
C GLN A 39 -17.55 15.25 -4.61
N GLU A 40 -18.47 14.41 -4.17
CA GLU A 40 -18.23 13.39 -3.15
C GLU A 40 -17.18 12.35 -3.60
N MET A 41 -17.22 11.98 -4.88
CA MET A 41 -16.20 11.12 -5.47
C MET A 41 -14.82 11.77 -5.43
N LEU A 42 -14.70 13.05 -5.77
CA LEU A 42 -13.43 13.78 -5.72
C LEU A 42 -12.90 13.90 -4.29
N GLU A 43 -13.77 14.22 -3.33
CA GLU A 43 -13.39 14.29 -1.90
C GLU A 43 -12.88 12.95 -1.40
N THR A 44 -13.58 11.86 -1.69
CA THR A 44 -13.14 10.49 -1.37
C THR A 44 -11.79 10.16 -2.00
N PHE A 45 -11.62 10.49 -3.29
CA PHE A 45 -10.36 10.23 -4.00
C PHE A 45 -9.20 10.99 -3.38
N VAL A 46 -9.37 12.28 -3.09
CA VAL A 46 -8.34 13.13 -2.46
C VAL A 46 -7.99 12.60 -1.08
N LEU A 47 -8.98 12.21 -0.28
CA LEU A 47 -8.77 11.69 1.07
C LEU A 47 -8.00 10.36 1.03
N VAL A 48 -8.42 9.42 0.19
CA VAL A 48 -7.74 8.12 0.02
C VAL A 48 -6.31 8.31 -0.48
N PHE A 49 -6.11 9.19 -1.46
CA PHE A 49 -4.78 9.48 -1.99
C PHE A 49 -3.86 10.07 -0.92
N ALA A 50 -4.35 11.06 -0.16
CA ALA A 50 -3.60 11.70 0.92
C ALA A 50 -3.29 10.69 2.04
N ALA A 51 -4.28 9.92 2.51
CA ALA A 51 -4.11 8.92 3.55
C ALA A 51 -3.10 7.84 3.14
N THR A 52 -3.22 7.31 1.92
CA THR A 52 -2.30 6.30 1.40
C THR A 52 -0.89 6.85 1.28
N THR A 53 -0.72 8.05 0.74
CA THR A 53 0.59 8.69 0.58
C THR A 53 1.28 8.85 1.92
N ILE A 54 0.60 9.39 2.92
CA ILE A 54 1.15 9.57 4.27
C ILE A 54 1.47 8.22 4.91
N SER A 55 0.56 7.24 4.81
CA SER A 55 0.75 5.89 5.36
C SER A 55 1.95 5.17 4.74
N VAL A 56 2.18 5.33 3.44
CA VAL A 56 3.32 4.73 2.73
C VAL A 56 4.62 5.44 3.09
N LEU A 57 4.63 6.77 3.11
CA LEU A 57 5.82 7.58 3.46
C LEU A 57 6.32 7.30 4.88
N ILE A 58 5.44 7.00 5.81
CA ILE A 58 5.80 6.65 7.19
C ILE A 58 5.98 5.13 7.32
N GLY A 59 5.06 4.35 6.77
CA GLY A 59 4.99 2.90 6.98
C GLY A 59 6.14 2.13 6.35
N VAL A 60 6.57 2.51 5.14
CA VAL A 60 7.71 1.84 4.48
C VAL A 60 9.01 2.06 5.26
N PRO A 61 9.42 3.30 5.63
CA PRO A 61 10.62 3.49 6.45
C PRO A 61 10.55 2.78 7.82
N VAL A 62 9.39 2.79 8.48
CA VAL A 62 9.19 2.07 9.75
C VAL A 62 9.35 0.57 9.55
N GLY A 63 8.80 0.00 8.48
CA GLY A 63 8.96 -1.41 8.11
C GLY A 63 10.41 -1.79 7.85
N VAL A 64 11.16 -0.93 7.13
CA VAL A 64 12.61 -1.09 6.91
C VAL A 64 13.37 -1.09 8.24
N MET A 65 13.10 -0.12 9.12
CA MET A 65 13.74 -0.05 10.44
C MET A 65 13.43 -1.27 11.30
N ALA A 66 12.19 -1.73 11.27
CA ALA A 66 11.74 -2.92 12.01
C ALA A 66 12.44 -4.20 11.51
N ALA A 67 12.69 -4.33 10.20
CA ALA A 67 13.41 -5.46 9.62
C ALA A 67 14.87 -5.55 10.12
N HIS A 68 15.53 -4.40 10.31
CA HIS A 68 16.91 -4.34 10.79
C HIS A 68 17.03 -4.31 12.34
N ARG A 69 15.89 -4.19 13.05
CA ARG A 69 15.86 -4.12 14.51
C ARG A 69 14.78 -5.04 15.09
N PRO A 70 15.09 -6.30 15.41
CA PRO A 70 14.09 -7.28 15.88
C PRO A 70 13.27 -6.81 17.06
N TRP A 71 13.87 -6.08 18.01
CA TRP A 71 13.16 -5.53 19.18
C TRP A 71 12.05 -4.56 18.77
N LEU A 72 12.28 -3.75 17.72
CA LEU A 72 11.31 -2.79 17.23
C LEU A 72 10.07 -3.51 16.64
N TYR A 73 10.30 -4.58 15.87
CA TYR A 73 9.19 -5.38 15.35
C TYR A 73 8.41 -6.08 16.46
N THR A 74 9.11 -6.61 17.48
CA THR A 74 8.46 -7.26 18.63
C THR A 74 7.54 -6.28 19.36
N LEU A 75 7.94 -5.00 19.48
CA LEU A 75 7.11 -3.94 20.07
C LEU A 75 5.95 -3.53 19.16
N LEU A 76 6.21 -3.38 17.86
CA LEU A 76 5.19 -2.95 16.90
C LEU A 76 4.14 -4.02 16.62
N ARG A 77 4.51 -5.30 16.62
CA ARG A 77 3.64 -6.41 16.26
C ARG A 77 2.29 -6.41 16.97
N PRO A 78 2.22 -6.36 18.31
CA PRO A 78 0.92 -6.35 19.00
C PRO A 78 0.08 -5.11 18.65
N ILE A 79 0.72 -3.96 18.42
CA ILE A 79 0.02 -2.73 18.02
C ILE A 79 -0.57 -2.91 16.61
N LEU A 80 0.23 -3.42 15.66
CA LEU A 80 -0.22 -3.69 14.30
C LEU A 80 -1.34 -4.76 14.27
N ASP A 81 -1.26 -5.76 15.14
CA ASP A 81 -2.30 -6.78 15.26
C ASP A 81 -3.61 -6.18 15.78
N LEU A 82 -3.56 -5.35 16.83
CA LEU A 82 -4.72 -4.60 17.32
C LEU A 82 -5.31 -3.70 16.24
N MET A 83 -4.48 -2.95 15.51
CA MET A 83 -4.93 -2.05 14.45
C MET A 83 -5.69 -2.77 13.32
N GLN A 84 -5.45 -4.05 13.10
CA GLN A 84 -6.12 -4.84 12.05
C GLN A 84 -7.28 -5.70 12.57
N THR A 85 -7.39 -5.90 13.87
CA THR A 85 -8.49 -6.70 14.47
C THR A 85 -9.63 -5.83 14.97
N VAL A 86 -9.36 -4.58 15.32
CA VAL A 86 -10.37 -3.63 15.80
C VAL A 86 -11.21 -3.13 14.61
N PRO A 87 -12.55 -3.11 14.71
CA PRO A 87 -13.42 -2.56 13.68
C PRO A 87 -13.08 -1.12 13.34
N THR A 88 -13.15 -0.76 12.06
CA THR A 88 -12.75 0.57 11.54
C THR A 88 -13.42 1.74 12.25
N PHE A 89 -14.70 1.61 12.59
CA PHE A 89 -15.47 2.65 13.30
C PHE A 89 -14.92 3.01 14.69
N VAL A 90 -14.18 2.09 15.34
CA VAL A 90 -13.58 2.36 16.65
C VAL A 90 -12.49 3.43 16.56
N TYR A 91 -11.82 3.58 15.41
CA TYR A 91 -10.85 4.65 15.18
C TYR A 91 -11.52 5.99 14.85
N LEU A 92 -12.68 5.91 14.18
CA LEU A 92 -13.41 7.10 13.77
C LEU A 92 -14.02 7.85 14.97
N ILE A 93 -14.58 7.14 15.95
CA ILE A 93 -15.24 7.75 17.11
C ILE A 93 -14.34 8.72 17.88
N PRO A 94 -13.13 8.33 18.33
CA PRO A 94 -12.24 9.26 19.05
C PRO A 94 -11.85 10.48 18.21
N THR A 95 -11.61 10.28 16.92
CA THR A 95 -11.21 11.37 16.02
C THR A 95 -12.36 12.34 15.77
N LEU A 96 -13.61 11.86 15.69
CA LEU A 96 -14.80 12.71 15.60
C LEU A 96 -15.01 13.50 16.88
N VAL A 97 -14.79 12.91 18.07
CA VAL A 97 -14.92 13.60 19.34
C VAL A 97 -13.88 14.73 19.49
N LEU A 98 -12.66 14.51 19.00
CA LEU A 98 -11.55 15.47 19.13
C LEU A 98 -11.61 16.59 18.07
N PHE A 99 -11.99 16.27 16.83
CA PHE A 99 -11.89 17.19 15.70
C PHE A 99 -13.24 17.58 15.09
N GLY A 100 -14.36 17.05 15.62
CA GLY A 100 -15.69 17.27 15.05
C GLY A 100 -15.94 16.48 13.75
N LEU A 101 -17.06 16.80 13.08
CA LEU A 101 -17.40 16.21 11.78
C LEU A 101 -16.59 16.89 10.67
N GLY A 102 -16.03 16.10 9.74
CA GLY A 102 -15.31 16.65 8.59
C GLY A 102 -14.26 15.72 8.01
N ILE A 103 -13.50 16.23 7.05
CA ILE A 103 -12.45 15.48 6.32
C ILE A 103 -11.28 15.11 7.24
N VAL A 104 -10.95 15.96 8.21
CA VAL A 104 -9.78 15.76 9.09
C VAL A 104 -9.87 14.49 9.95
N PRO A 105 -10.95 14.23 10.70
CA PRO A 105 -11.09 13.00 11.47
C PRO A 105 -11.09 11.74 10.57
N GLY A 106 -11.72 11.83 9.39
CA GLY A 106 -11.69 10.77 8.38
C GLY A 106 -10.25 10.45 7.93
N LEU A 107 -9.48 11.49 7.61
CA LEU A 107 -8.08 11.35 7.19
C LEU A 107 -7.22 10.71 8.28
N ILE A 108 -7.30 11.19 9.52
CA ILE A 108 -6.51 10.68 10.65
C ILE A 108 -6.85 9.22 10.93
N SER A 109 -8.14 8.88 11.01
CA SER A 109 -8.60 7.51 11.26
C SER A 109 -8.14 6.56 10.15
N THR A 110 -8.22 7.00 8.89
CA THR A 110 -7.78 6.23 7.72
C THR A 110 -6.29 5.98 7.75
N ILE A 111 -5.45 6.98 8.08
CA ILE A 111 -4.00 6.82 8.22
C ILE A 111 -3.69 5.81 9.32
N ILE A 112 -4.28 5.96 10.51
CA ILE A 112 -4.04 5.05 11.64
C ILE A 112 -4.37 3.61 11.23
N PHE A 113 -5.52 3.38 10.59
CA PHE A 113 -5.94 2.04 10.19
C PHE A 113 -5.09 1.45 9.06
N ALA A 114 -4.80 2.23 8.02
CA ALA A 114 -4.16 1.74 6.81
C ALA A 114 -2.64 1.56 6.92
N ILE A 115 -1.96 2.30 7.80
CA ILE A 115 -0.50 2.31 7.93
C ILE A 115 0.08 0.95 8.34
N ALA A 116 -0.70 0.09 8.99
CA ALA A 116 -0.26 -1.23 9.41
C ALA A 116 0.15 -2.14 8.24
N ALA A 117 -0.51 -2.00 7.07
CA ALA A 117 -0.22 -2.80 5.89
C ALA A 117 1.17 -2.53 5.29
N PRO A 118 1.57 -1.28 4.95
CA PRO A 118 2.90 -1.00 4.45
C PRO A 118 4.01 -1.31 5.46
N ILE A 119 3.80 -1.09 6.77
CA ILE A 119 4.79 -1.49 7.79
C ILE A 119 5.03 -3.00 7.73
N ARG A 120 3.97 -3.80 7.83
CA ARG A 120 4.05 -5.25 7.91
C ARG A 120 4.62 -5.89 6.65
N LEU A 121 4.13 -5.48 5.48
CA LEU A 121 4.56 -6.07 4.21
C LEU A 121 5.96 -5.63 3.80
N THR A 122 6.39 -4.43 4.17
CA THR A 122 7.79 -4.01 4.00
C THR A 122 8.72 -4.82 4.91
N TYR A 123 8.38 -4.97 6.18
CA TYR A 123 9.11 -5.83 7.11
C TYR A 123 9.26 -7.25 6.57
N LEU A 124 8.14 -7.87 6.17
CA LEU A 124 8.15 -9.24 5.63
C LEU A 124 8.94 -9.36 4.32
N GLY A 125 8.88 -8.33 3.46
CA GLY A 125 9.62 -8.31 2.21
C GLY A 125 11.13 -8.30 2.43
N ILE A 126 11.61 -7.48 3.35
CA ILE A 126 13.05 -7.37 3.65
C ILE A 126 13.55 -8.60 4.39
N THR A 127 12.82 -9.09 5.39
CA THR A 127 13.24 -10.28 6.15
C THR A 127 13.22 -11.58 5.36
N LYS A 128 12.56 -11.60 4.19
CA LYS A 128 12.54 -12.74 3.27
C LYS A 128 13.59 -12.68 2.18
N VAL A 129 14.41 -11.64 2.14
CA VAL A 129 15.53 -11.58 1.17
C VAL A 129 16.50 -12.71 1.46
N PRO A 130 16.88 -13.55 0.45
CA PRO A 130 17.83 -14.64 0.64
C PRO A 130 19.16 -14.15 1.21
N GLU A 131 19.69 -14.87 2.21
CA GLU A 131 20.97 -14.53 2.85
C GLU A 131 22.12 -14.54 1.86
N GLU A 132 22.08 -15.44 0.86
CA GLU A 132 23.09 -15.53 -0.19
C GLU A 132 23.26 -14.22 -0.97
N LEU A 133 22.17 -13.49 -1.18
CA LEU A 133 22.23 -12.17 -1.85
C LEU A 133 22.89 -11.12 -0.97
N ILE A 134 22.65 -11.17 0.34
CA ILE A 134 23.24 -10.26 1.31
C ILE A 134 24.73 -10.55 1.47
N GLU A 135 25.10 -11.84 1.59
CA GLU A 135 26.50 -12.29 1.69
C GLU A 135 27.30 -11.94 0.42
N ALA A 136 26.73 -12.18 -0.76
CA ALA A 136 27.35 -11.78 -2.01
C ALA A 136 27.60 -10.27 -2.06
N GLY A 137 26.62 -9.45 -1.69
CA GLY A 137 26.79 -8.02 -1.63
C GLY A 137 27.89 -7.58 -0.64
N GLN A 138 28.01 -8.23 0.51
CA GLN A 138 29.05 -8.00 1.50
C GLN A 138 30.43 -8.40 0.99
N ALA A 139 30.53 -9.55 0.31
CA ALA A 139 31.78 -10.02 -0.30
C ALA A 139 32.34 -9.02 -1.34
N PHE A 140 31.46 -8.28 -2.04
CA PHE A 140 31.84 -7.18 -2.93
C PHE A 140 32.13 -5.86 -2.21
N GLY A 141 32.17 -5.84 -0.88
CA GLY A 141 32.48 -4.64 -0.08
C GLY A 141 31.35 -3.61 -0.02
N ALA A 142 30.08 -4.03 -0.22
CA ALA A 142 28.97 -3.11 -0.11
C ALA A 142 28.76 -2.66 1.34
N SER A 143 28.61 -1.35 1.56
CA SER A 143 28.21 -0.80 2.85
C SER A 143 26.74 -1.15 3.15
N LYS A 144 26.31 -1.08 4.42
CA LYS A 144 24.92 -1.35 4.84
C LYS A 144 23.89 -0.57 4.03
N MET A 145 24.14 0.69 3.72
CA MET A 145 23.25 1.51 2.89
C MET A 145 23.20 1.04 1.44
N LYS A 146 24.35 0.61 0.89
CA LYS A 146 24.37 0.04 -0.47
C LYS A 146 23.63 -1.28 -0.54
N LEU A 147 23.75 -2.14 0.48
CA LEU A 147 22.98 -3.37 0.60
C LEU A 147 21.48 -3.07 0.64
N LEU A 148 21.04 -2.16 1.50
CA LEU A 148 19.64 -1.77 1.60
C LEU A 148 19.07 -1.32 0.25
N PHE A 149 19.71 -0.33 -0.40
CA PHE A 149 19.15 0.28 -1.63
C PHE A 149 19.36 -0.56 -2.90
N LYS A 150 20.41 -1.38 -2.98
CA LYS A 150 20.75 -2.13 -4.20
C LYS A 150 20.39 -3.61 -4.15
N VAL A 151 20.16 -4.17 -2.96
CA VAL A 151 19.85 -5.59 -2.79
C VAL A 151 18.51 -5.78 -2.09
N GLU A 152 18.37 -5.29 -0.86
CA GLU A 152 17.21 -5.59 -0.04
C GLU A 152 15.93 -4.94 -0.56
N LEU A 153 15.92 -3.62 -0.81
CA LEU A 153 14.75 -2.91 -1.32
C LEU A 153 14.28 -3.39 -2.70
N PRO A 154 15.18 -3.59 -3.69
CA PRO A 154 14.76 -4.17 -4.97
C PRO A 154 14.20 -5.59 -4.85
N ALA A 155 14.80 -6.44 -4.01
CA ALA A 155 14.31 -7.80 -3.77
C ALA A 155 12.97 -7.80 -3.00
N ALA A 156 12.77 -6.86 -2.07
CA ALA A 156 11.54 -6.69 -1.29
C ALA A 156 10.43 -5.94 -2.06
N LEU A 157 10.74 -5.33 -3.20
CA LEU A 157 9.81 -4.46 -3.95
C LEU A 157 8.43 -5.12 -4.22
N PRO A 158 8.32 -6.41 -4.61
CA PRO A 158 7.02 -7.04 -4.80
C PRO A 158 6.16 -7.04 -3.53
N SER A 159 6.77 -7.28 -2.36
CA SER A 159 6.08 -7.25 -1.06
C SER A 159 5.71 -5.83 -0.64
N ILE A 160 6.58 -4.86 -0.89
CA ILE A 160 6.31 -3.43 -0.63
C ILE A 160 5.12 -2.96 -1.49
N MET A 161 5.11 -3.29 -2.79
CA MET A 161 4.01 -2.95 -3.69
C MET A 161 2.69 -3.61 -3.27
N ALA A 162 2.73 -4.86 -2.79
CA ALA A 162 1.56 -5.51 -2.20
C ALA A 162 1.07 -4.75 -0.96
N GLY A 163 1.99 -4.24 -0.13
CA GLY A 163 1.67 -3.40 1.04
C GLY A 163 1.00 -2.09 0.65
N ILE A 164 1.48 -1.43 -0.40
CA ILE A 164 0.87 -0.21 -0.95
C ILE A 164 -0.53 -0.50 -1.49
N THR A 165 -0.69 -1.55 -2.26
CA THR A 165 -2.00 -1.96 -2.79
C THR A 165 -2.99 -2.25 -1.67
N GLN A 166 -2.58 -2.99 -0.64
CA GLN A 166 -3.42 -3.26 0.52
C GLN A 166 -3.75 -1.99 1.30
N CYS A 167 -2.81 -1.05 1.43
CA CYS A 167 -3.04 0.26 2.06
C CYS A 167 -4.14 1.05 1.32
N ILE A 168 -4.12 1.07 -0.02
CA ILE A 168 -5.16 1.71 -0.84
C ILE A 168 -6.52 1.05 -0.58
N MET A 169 -6.58 -0.28 -0.58
CA MET A 169 -7.82 -1.03 -0.33
C MET A 169 -8.39 -0.73 1.07
N LEU A 170 -7.54 -0.71 2.10
CA LEU A 170 -7.93 -0.36 3.46
C LEU A 170 -8.39 1.10 3.58
N SER A 171 -7.71 2.02 2.91
CA SER A 171 -8.09 3.44 2.88
C SER A 171 -9.46 3.64 2.22
N LEU A 172 -9.73 2.94 1.12
CA LEU A 172 -11.06 2.96 0.48
C LEU A 172 -12.15 2.40 1.42
N SER A 173 -11.87 1.29 2.11
CA SER A 173 -12.83 0.70 3.06
C SER A 173 -13.16 1.59 4.25
N MET A 174 -12.28 2.54 4.60
CA MET A 174 -12.48 3.42 5.75
C MET A 174 -13.29 4.66 5.39
N VAL A 175 -13.18 5.12 4.14
CA VAL A 175 -13.80 6.36 3.67
C VAL A 175 -15.25 6.17 3.20
N VAL A 176 -15.60 4.95 2.78
CA VAL A 176 -16.96 4.57 2.36
C VAL A 176 -17.81 4.24 3.58
#